data_34e0788209bf9ba7a08ad99496debd4f
#
_entry.id   34e0788209bf9ba7a08ad99496debd4f
#
_cell.length_a   1.000
_cell.length_b   1.000
_cell.length_c   1.000
_cell.angle_alpha   90.00
_cell.angle_beta   90.00
_cell.angle_gamma   90.00
#
_symmetry.space_group_name_H-M   'P 1'
#
loop_
_entity.id
_entity.type
_entity.pdbx_description
1 polymer ?
#
loop_
_entity_poly.entity_id
_entity_poly.type
_entity_poly.pdbx_seq_one_letter_code
_entity_poly.pdbx_strand_id
1 'polypeptide(L)'
;MLVEFQQALADLVASPALCIEARRNPNVLRERYQLSDREAEQLLGVVNHPGMKCNCMLYRANRLAPLALNLPNLIKALGLDLRDLLDDFWAKYRNTDVHFYIESYRFCEFVSEELFRGRKFATDITSALDRDMATMAERLEISHTEIYSPYAGKPTG
;
A
#
# COMPACT_ATOMS: atom_id res chain seq x y z
N MET A 1 -7.03 14.23 -18.02
CA MET A 1 -8.51 14.12 -17.83
C MET A 1 -8.89 12.71 -17.38
N LEU A 2 -9.22 11.72 -18.24
CA LEU A 2 -9.65 10.39 -17.72
C LEU A 2 -8.62 9.71 -16.81
N VAL A 3 -7.35 9.79 -17.15
CA VAL A 3 -6.23 9.21 -16.35
C VAL A 3 -6.15 9.89 -14.98
N GLU A 4 -6.22 11.21 -14.92
CA GLU A 4 -6.17 11.96 -13.66
C GLU A 4 -7.38 11.67 -12.76
N PHE A 5 -8.56 11.54 -13.36
CA PHE A 5 -9.77 11.14 -12.63
C PHE A 5 -9.65 9.73 -12.04
N GLN A 6 -9.17 8.78 -12.84
CA GLN A 6 -8.96 7.40 -12.38
C GLN A 6 -7.89 7.34 -11.28
N GLN A 7 -6.79 8.09 -11.43
CA GLN A 7 -5.75 8.16 -10.40
C GLN A 7 -6.28 8.77 -9.10
N ALA A 8 -7.02 9.88 -9.20
CA ALA A 8 -7.63 10.51 -8.04
C ALA A 8 -8.62 9.57 -7.32
N LEU A 9 -9.44 8.83 -8.07
CA LEU A 9 -10.35 7.85 -7.50
C LEU A 9 -9.61 6.70 -6.80
N ALA A 10 -8.55 6.17 -7.43
CA ALA A 10 -7.72 5.13 -6.85
C ALA A 10 -7.05 5.60 -5.55
N ASP A 11 -6.49 6.81 -5.55
CA ASP A 11 -5.84 7.40 -4.37
C ASP A 11 -6.85 7.65 -3.23
N LEU A 12 -8.07 8.07 -3.55
CA LEU A 12 -9.14 8.24 -2.56
C LEU A 12 -9.54 6.89 -1.92
N VAL A 13 -9.64 5.83 -2.70
CA VAL A 13 -9.94 4.48 -2.17
C VAL A 13 -8.78 3.98 -1.30
N ALA A 14 -7.54 4.23 -1.71
CA ALA A 14 -6.35 3.79 -1.01
C ALA A 14 -6.07 4.57 0.28
N SER A 15 -6.50 5.85 0.36
CA SER A 15 -6.15 6.75 1.46
C SER A 15 -7.37 7.33 2.17
N PRO A 16 -7.77 6.76 3.33
CA PRO A 16 -8.79 7.37 4.19
C PRO A 16 -8.43 8.81 4.60
N ALA A 17 -7.15 9.12 4.76
CA ALA A 17 -6.68 10.46 5.09
C ALA A 17 -7.01 11.47 3.98
N LEU A 18 -6.78 11.08 2.72
CA LEU A 18 -7.14 11.93 1.57
C LEU A 18 -8.65 12.16 1.48
N CYS A 19 -9.47 11.14 1.79
CA CYS A 19 -10.93 11.30 1.86
C CYS A 19 -11.34 12.32 2.93
N ILE A 20 -10.70 12.29 4.12
CA ILE A 20 -10.98 13.23 5.20
C ILE A 20 -10.54 14.64 4.79
N GLU A 21 -9.38 14.77 4.18
CA GLU A 21 -8.85 16.03 3.67
C GLU A 21 -9.77 16.64 2.60
N ALA A 22 -10.19 15.84 1.61
CA ALA A 22 -11.09 16.28 0.54
C ALA A 22 -12.48 16.71 1.06
N ARG A 23 -12.98 16.09 2.13
CA ARG A 23 -14.22 16.55 2.80
C ARG A 23 -14.07 17.90 3.48
N ARG A 24 -12.88 18.20 4.06
CA ARG A 24 -12.59 19.46 4.74
C ARG A 24 -12.21 20.57 3.76
N ASN A 25 -11.46 20.22 2.75
CA ASN A 25 -11.01 21.13 1.69
C ASN A 25 -11.26 20.51 0.31
N PRO A 26 -12.42 20.78 -0.32
CA PRO A 26 -12.73 20.27 -1.65
C PRO A 26 -11.73 20.64 -2.73
N ASN A 27 -10.99 21.74 -2.57
CA ASN A 27 -10.00 22.17 -3.56
C ASN A 27 -8.76 21.28 -3.62
N VAL A 28 -8.48 20.48 -2.59
CA VAL A 28 -7.32 19.58 -2.57
C VAL A 28 -7.29 18.64 -3.77
N LEU A 29 -8.45 18.20 -4.27
CA LEU A 29 -8.52 17.33 -5.44
C LEU A 29 -8.10 18.07 -6.72
N ARG A 30 -8.45 19.35 -6.84
CA ARG A 30 -8.04 20.18 -7.99
C ARG A 30 -6.56 20.56 -7.91
N GLU A 31 -6.05 20.79 -6.70
CA GLU A 31 -4.65 21.15 -6.47
C GLU A 31 -3.69 19.97 -6.75
N ARG A 32 -4.15 18.74 -6.48
CA ARG A 32 -3.33 17.52 -6.66
C ARG A 32 -3.46 16.91 -8.04
N TYR A 33 -4.62 17.06 -8.69
CA TYR A 33 -4.94 16.42 -9.96
C TYR A 33 -5.48 17.44 -10.95
N GLN A 34 -5.16 17.26 -12.22
CA GLN A 34 -5.67 18.13 -13.29
C GLN A 34 -7.11 17.75 -13.65
N LEU A 35 -8.04 18.07 -12.76
CA LEU A 35 -9.46 17.76 -12.89
C LEU A 35 -10.25 18.97 -13.40
N SER A 36 -11.22 18.71 -14.27
CA SER A 36 -12.28 19.68 -14.55
C SER A 36 -13.19 19.86 -13.34
N ASP A 37 -13.93 20.98 -13.29
CA ASP A 37 -14.90 21.26 -12.22
C ASP A 37 -15.90 20.12 -12.04
N ARG A 38 -16.42 19.57 -13.14
CA ARG A 38 -17.35 18.45 -13.13
C ARG A 38 -16.74 17.18 -12.55
N GLU A 39 -15.49 16.86 -12.90
CA GLU A 39 -14.79 15.68 -12.38
C GLU A 39 -14.52 15.80 -10.88
N ALA A 40 -14.10 16.99 -10.44
CA ALA A 40 -13.89 17.26 -9.03
C ALA A 40 -15.18 17.14 -8.22
N GLU A 41 -16.31 17.67 -8.73
CA GLU A 41 -17.62 17.51 -8.09
C GLU A 41 -18.08 16.05 -8.02
N GLN A 42 -17.88 15.27 -9.09
CA GLN A 42 -18.19 13.85 -9.09
C GLN A 42 -17.37 13.09 -8.03
N LEU A 43 -16.08 13.35 -7.93
CA LEU A 43 -15.21 12.73 -6.91
C LEU A 43 -15.63 13.14 -5.49
N LEU A 44 -16.00 14.39 -5.27
CA LEU A 44 -16.53 14.84 -3.98
C LEU A 44 -17.84 14.13 -3.63
N GLY A 45 -18.70 13.89 -4.60
CA GLY A 45 -19.89 13.07 -4.43
C GLY A 45 -19.56 11.65 -3.95
N VAL A 46 -18.56 11.04 -4.58
CA VAL A 46 -18.06 9.70 -4.19
C VAL A 46 -17.47 9.72 -2.77
N VAL A 47 -16.62 10.71 -2.46
CA VAL A 47 -15.99 10.86 -1.13
C VAL A 47 -17.02 11.00 -0.01
N ASN A 48 -18.10 11.73 -0.28
CA ASN A 48 -19.17 11.97 0.69
C ASN A 48 -20.17 10.80 0.79
N HIS A 49 -20.12 9.86 -0.14
CA HIS A 49 -21.00 8.69 -0.10
C HIS A 49 -20.67 7.78 1.10
N PRO A 50 -21.67 7.29 1.86
CA PRO A 50 -21.44 6.42 3.02
C PRO A 50 -20.63 5.17 2.71
N GLY A 51 -20.79 4.60 1.51
CA GLY A 51 -20.05 3.42 1.04
C GLY A 51 -18.54 3.63 0.87
N MET A 52 -18.09 4.88 0.77
CA MET A 52 -16.65 5.16 0.58
C MET A 52 -15.80 4.66 1.76
N LYS A 53 -16.32 4.78 2.99
CA LYS A 53 -15.63 4.23 4.18
C LYS A 53 -15.45 2.71 4.07
N CYS A 54 -16.48 2.00 3.61
CA CYS A 54 -16.41 0.55 3.40
C CYS A 54 -15.39 0.20 2.31
N ASN A 55 -15.36 0.94 1.21
CA ASN A 55 -14.40 0.72 0.13
C ASN A 55 -12.94 0.89 0.62
N CYS A 56 -12.66 1.95 1.38
CA CYS A 56 -11.33 2.14 1.98
C CYS A 56 -10.96 1.00 2.92
N MET A 57 -11.91 0.53 3.73
CA MET A 57 -11.66 -0.60 4.66
C MET A 57 -11.38 -1.91 3.92
N LEU A 58 -12.17 -2.20 2.88
CA LEU A 58 -11.98 -3.41 2.06
C LEU A 58 -10.65 -3.37 1.31
N TYR A 59 -10.31 -2.22 0.73
CA TYR A 59 -9.03 -2.05 0.05
C TYR A 59 -7.85 -2.33 0.99
N ARG A 60 -7.87 -1.75 2.20
CA ARG A 60 -6.83 -1.97 3.22
C ARG A 60 -6.80 -3.42 3.71
N ALA A 61 -7.94 -4.04 3.93
CA ALA A 61 -8.03 -5.44 4.32
C ALA A 61 -7.44 -6.36 3.23
N ASN A 62 -7.73 -6.09 1.97
CA ASN A 62 -7.18 -6.84 0.84
C ASN A 62 -5.65 -6.69 0.71
N ARG A 63 -5.09 -5.54 1.07
CA ARG A 63 -3.64 -5.34 1.14
C ARG A 63 -3.00 -5.98 2.37
N LEU A 64 -3.70 -6.00 3.49
CA LEU A 64 -3.20 -6.60 4.74
C LEU A 64 -3.19 -8.13 4.67
N ALA A 65 -4.21 -8.75 4.08
CA ALA A 65 -4.35 -10.19 4.08
C ALA A 65 -3.12 -10.95 3.52
N PRO A 66 -2.54 -10.57 2.38
CA PRO A 66 -1.30 -11.18 1.89
C PRO A 66 -0.10 -11.01 2.84
N LEU A 67 0.03 -9.84 3.46
CA LEU A 67 1.10 -9.60 4.44
C LEU A 67 0.94 -10.52 5.65
N ALA A 68 -0.28 -10.65 6.18
CA ALA A 68 -0.56 -11.51 7.33
C ALA A 68 -0.33 -13.00 7.01
N LEU A 69 -0.61 -13.43 5.79
CA LEU A 69 -0.39 -14.81 5.34
C LEU A 69 1.09 -15.12 5.08
N ASN A 70 1.82 -14.16 4.52
CA ASN A 70 3.21 -14.37 4.12
C ASN A 70 4.22 -14.05 5.22
N LEU A 71 3.86 -13.16 6.18
CA LEU A 71 4.73 -12.65 7.23
C LEU A 71 4.13 -12.89 8.62
N PRO A 72 3.75 -14.13 8.97
CA PRO A 72 3.00 -14.41 10.20
C PRO A 72 3.79 -14.08 11.49
N ASN A 73 5.12 -14.26 11.46
CA ASN A 73 5.96 -13.98 12.62
C ASN A 73 6.10 -12.46 12.84
N LEU A 74 6.38 -11.72 11.77
CA LEU A 74 6.56 -10.26 11.82
C LEU A 74 5.24 -9.56 12.20
N ILE A 75 4.13 -9.91 11.56
CA ILE A 75 2.81 -9.33 11.87
C ILE A 75 2.43 -9.56 13.34
N LYS A 76 2.69 -10.77 13.86
CA LYS A 76 2.46 -11.10 15.27
C LYS A 76 3.38 -10.30 16.21
N ALA A 77 4.67 -10.16 15.87
CA ALA A 77 5.64 -9.44 16.68
C ALA A 77 5.38 -7.93 16.72
N LEU A 78 4.91 -7.34 15.62
CA LEU A 78 4.57 -5.92 15.54
C LEU A 78 3.38 -5.54 16.43
N GLY A 79 2.42 -6.44 16.63
CA GLY A 79 1.30 -6.21 17.55
C GLY A 79 0.60 -4.86 17.32
N LEU A 80 0.64 -3.97 18.33
CA LEU A 80 0.00 -2.66 18.26
C LEU A 80 0.70 -1.68 17.32
N ASP A 81 2.00 -1.84 17.08
CA ASP A 81 2.77 -0.97 16.19
C ASP A 81 2.42 -1.20 14.70
N LEU A 82 1.78 -2.34 14.38
CA LEU A 82 1.45 -2.73 13.02
C LEU A 82 0.62 -1.69 12.28
N ARG A 83 -0.36 -1.09 12.94
CA ARG A 83 -1.29 -0.15 12.31
C ARG A 83 -0.56 1.08 11.76
N ASP A 84 0.23 1.72 12.61
CA ASP A 84 0.93 2.96 12.25
C ASP A 84 2.01 2.68 11.20
N LEU A 85 2.68 1.53 11.32
CA LEU A 85 3.66 1.07 10.35
C LEU A 85 3.05 0.80 8.97
N LEU A 86 1.86 0.19 8.92
CA LEU A 86 1.13 -0.02 7.67
C LEU A 86 0.66 1.30 7.05
N ASP A 87 0.22 2.26 7.86
CA ASP A 87 -0.17 3.58 7.36
C ASP A 87 1.02 4.28 6.69
N ASP A 88 2.21 4.23 7.29
CA ASP A 88 3.44 4.78 6.72
C ASP A 88 3.88 4.01 5.46
N PHE A 89 3.83 2.68 5.50
CA PHE A 89 4.15 1.83 4.35
C PHE A 89 3.25 2.12 3.15
N TRP A 90 1.94 2.19 3.35
CA TRP A 90 0.99 2.46 2.26
C TRP A 90 1.02 3.92 1.80
N ALA A 91 1.45 4.86 2.63
CA ALA A 91 1.71 6.23 2.21
C ALA A 91 2.93 6.30 1.27
N LYS A 92 3.97 5.51 1.54
CA LYS A 92 5.18 5.40 0.70
C LYS A 92 4.90 4.59 -0.59
N TYR A 93 4.20 3.46 -0.47
CA TYR A 93 3.89 2.54 -1.57
C TYR A 93 2.38 2.54 -1.85
N ARG A 94 1.91 3.54 -2.59
CA ARG A 94 0.48 3.74 -2.86
C ARG A 94 -0.12 2.64 -3.72
N ASN A 95 0.63 2.15 -4.71
CA ASN A 95 0.17 1.09 -5.60
C ASN A 95 0.46 -0.28 -5.00
N THR A 96 -0.54 -1.18 -5.05
CA THR A 96 -0.33 -2.58 -4.72
C THR A 96 0.45 -3.25 -5.84
N ASP A 97 1.33 -4.20 -5.48
CA ASP A 97 1.86 -5.11 -6.46
C ASP A 97 0.85 -6.24 -6.71
N VAL A 98 0.72 -6.67 -7.95
CA VAL A 98 -0.13 -7.82 -8.31
C VAL A 98 0.43 -9.11 -7.69
N HIS A 99 1.75 -9.14 -7.45
CA HIS A 99 2.42 -10.27 -6.83
C HIS A 99 2.55 -10.03 -5.31
N PHE A 100 1.71 -10.69 -4.56
CA PHE A 100 1.64 -10.61 -3.09
C PHE A 100 2.97 -10.87 -2.38
N TYR A 101 3.83 -11.71 -2.94
CA TYR A 101 5.16 -11.98 -2.39
C TYR A 101 6.09 -10.76 -2.51
N ILE A 102 6.01 -10.03 -3.61
CA ILE A 102 6.80 -8.79 -3.82
C ILE A 102 6.36 -7.72 -2.82
N GLU A 103 5.06 -7.53 -2.61
CA GLU A 103 4.56 -6.57 -1.62
C GLU A 103 4.98 -6.97 -0.20
N SER A 104 4.94 -8.27 0.12
CA SER A 104 5.38 -8.78 1.42
C SER A 104 6.88 -8.56 1.64
N TYR A 105 7.70 -8.82 0.63
CA TYR A 105 9.14 -8.57 0.69
C TYR A 105 9.46 -7.09 0.85
N ARG A 106 8.81 -6.21 0.09
CA ARG A 106 8.92 -4.74 0.24
C ARG A 106 8.53 -4.26 1.63
N PHE A 107 7.53 -4.90 2.25
CA PHE A 107 7.17 -4.58 3.62
C PHE A 107 8.30 -4.95 4.58
N CYS A 108 8.94 -6.11 4.42
CA CYS A 108 10.13 -6.48 5.21
C CYS A 108 11.27 -5.47 5.02
N GLU A 109 11.57 -5.08 3.77
CA GLU A 109 12.59 -4.05 3.49
C GLU A 109 12.24 -2.72 4.17
N PHE A 110 10.99 -2.30 4.07
CA PHE A 110 10.52 -1.08 4.73
C PHE A 110 10.70 -1.13 6.26
N VAL A 111 10.34 -2.25 6.89
CA VAL A 111 10.54 -2.45 8.34
C VAL A 111 12.01 -2.42 8.71
N SER A 112 12.88 -3.04 7.89
CA SER A 112 14.35 -2.99 8.07
C SER A 112 14.87 -1.55 8.00
N GLU A 113 14.41 -0.76 7.03
CA GLU A 113 14.77 0.65 6.90
C GLU A 113 14.34 1.46 8.13
N GLU A 114 13.13 1.23 8.64
CA GLU A 114 12.61 1.91 9.82
C GLU A 114 13.41 1.57 11.08
N LEU A 115 13.81 0.30 11.25
CA LEU A 115 14.72 -0.12 12.31
C LEU A 115 16.09 0.59 12.19
N PHE A 116 16.65 0.62 11.00
CA PHE A 116 17.92 1.31 10.74
C PHE A 116 17.84 2.81 11.01
N ARG A 117 16.70 3.45 10.75
CA ARG A 117 16.44 4.86 11.09
C ARG A 117 16.23 5.11 12.58
N GLY A 118 16.23 4.04 13.39
CA GLY A 118 16.10 4.13 14.86
C GLY A 118 14.64 4.14 15.34
N ARG A 119 13.66 3.73 14.50
CA ARG A 119 12.30 3.54 14.97
C ARG A 119 12.27 2.46 16.05
N LYS A 120 11.66 2.79 17.17
CA LYS A 120 11.50 1.85 18.29
C LYS A 120 10.16 1.17 18.19
N PHE A 121 10.15 -0.12 18.44
CA PHE A 121 8.95 -0.97 18.52
C PHE A 121 8.75 -1.43 19.96
N ALA A 122 7.50 -1.75 20.32
CA ALA A 122 7.17 -2.21 21.66
C ALA A 122 7.84 -3.54 22.04
N THR A 123 8.16 -4.37 21.02
CA THR A 123 8.85 -5.66 21.18
C THR A 123 10.06 -5.71 20.25
N ASP A 124 11.01 -6.61 20.52
CA ASP A 124 12.07 -6.94 19.56
C ASP A 124 11.48 -7.74 18.40
N ILE A 125 11.46 -7.12 17.22
CA ILE A 125 10.92 -7.71 16.00
C ILE A 125 12.00 -8.31 15.09
N THR A 126 13.27 -8.17 15.44
CA THR A 126 14.42 -8.51 14.57
C THR A 126 14.39 -9.97 14.13
N SER A 127 14.27 -10.90 15.09
CA SER A 127 14.21 -12.34 14.78
C SER A 127 13.01 -12.75 13.94
N ALA A 128 11.87 -12.07 14.13
CA ALA A 128 10.66 -12.32 13.35
C ALA A 128 10.81 -11.81 11.92
N LEU A 129 11.40 -10.62 11.77
CA LEU A 129 11.70 -10.01 10.48
C LEU A 129 12.68 -10.87 9.66
N ASP A 130 13.80 -11.28 10.26
CA ASP A 130 14.81 -12.09 9.59
C ASP A 130 14.23 -13.42 9.09
N ARG A 131 13.41 -14.07 9.92
CA ARG A 131 12.77 -15.34 9.56
C ARG A 131 11.79 -15.21 8.39
N ASP A 132 10.90 -14.22 8.44
CA ASP A 132 9.91 -14.03 7.40
C ASP A 132 10.57 -13.51 6.11
N MET A 133 11.59 -12.64 6.23
CA MET A 133 12.36 -12.14 5.09
C MET A 133 13.12 -13.26 4.35
N ALA A 134 13.76 -14.18 5.09
CA ALA A 134 14.42 -15.34 4.50
C ALA A 134 13.42 -16.22 3.72
N THR A 135 12.24 -16.48 4.32
CA THR A 135 11.18 -17.24 3.66
C THR A 135 10.67 -16.55 2.38
N MET A 136 10.56 -15.22 2.40
CA MET A 136 10.13 -14.47 1.21
C MET A 136 11.21 -14.46 0.13
N ALA A 137 12.48 -14.35 0.49
CA ALA A 137 13.60 -14.40 -0.46
C ALA A 137 13.63 -15.75 -1.21
N GLU A 138 13.47 -16.87 -0.49
CA GLU A 138 13.36 -18.19 -1.13
C GLU A 138 12.18 -18.28 -2.11
N ARG A 139 11.00 -17.78 -1.71
CA ARG A 139 9.81 -17.82 -2.57
C ARG A 139 9.95 -16.93 -3.80
N LEU A 140 10.62 -15.78 -3.67
CA LEU A 140 10.88 -14.89 -4.80
C LEU A 140 11.88 -15.47 -5.78
N GLU A 141 12.91 -16.18 -5.34
CA GLU A 141 13.84 -16.88 -6.22
C GLU A 141 13.13 -17.92 -7.07
N ILE A 142 12.20 -18.69 -6.49
CA ILE A 142 11.35 -19.64 -7.21
C ILE A 142 10.44 -18.87 -8.18
N SER A 143 9.82 -17.80 -7.74
CA SER A 143 8.91 -16.98 -8.55
C SER A 143 9.60 -16.21 -9.66
N HIS A 144 10.84 -15.74 -9.45
CA HIS A 144 11.61 -15.06 -10.51
C HIS A 144 11.85 -15.95 -11.73
N THR A 145 12.05 -17.23 -11.51
CA THR A 145 12.19 -18.21 -12.59
C THR A 145 10.89 -18.39 -13.38
N GLU A 146 9.74 -18.22 -12.73
CA GLU A 146 8.42 -18.38 -13.36
C GLU A 146 7.85 -17.07 -13.94
N ILE A 147 8.11 -15.92 -13.27
CA ILE A 147 7.46 -14.64 -13.59
C ILE A 147 8.23 -13.84 -14.65
N TYR A 148 9.55 -13.90 -14.68
CA TYR A 148 10.36 -13.14 -15.64
C TYR A 148 10.50 -13.79 -17.02
N SER A 149 10.10 -15.06 -17.17
CA SER A 149 10.10 -15.75 -18.46
C SER A 149 9.17 -15.14 -19.52
N PRO A 150 7.96 -14.60 -19.20
CA PRO A 150 7.10 -13.98 -20.22
C PRO A 150 7.32 -12.49 -20.47
N TYR A 151 7.98 -11.76 -19.58
CA TYR A 151 8.11 -10.29 -19.66
C TYR A 151 9.54 -9.77 -19.79
N ALA A 152 10.53 -10.63 -19.87
CA ALA A 152 11.92 -10.27 -20.20
C ALA A 152 12.10 -10.00 -21.71
N GLY A 153 11.15 -9.31 -22.30
CA GLY A 153 11.16 -8.99 -23.71
C GLY A 153 10.89 -7.53 -23.98
N LYS A 154 11.95 -6.83 -24.29
CA LYS A 154 12.17 -5.66 -25.13
C LYS A 154 12.42 -4.35 -24.39
N PRO A 155 13.67 -3.88 -24.45
CA PRO A 155 13.91 -2.45 -24.41
C PRO A 155 13.29 -1.89 -25.70
N THR A 156 12.32 -1.01 -25.55
CA THR A 156 11.86 -0.15 -26.65
C THR A 156 13.01 0.78 -27.01
N GLY A 157 13.58 0.54 -28.19
CA GLY A 157 14.46 1.49 -28.85
C GLY A 157 13.67 2.70 -29.33
#